data_f9f202498fb312d46608be13a01a7238
#
_entry.id   f9f202498fb312d46608be13a01a7238
#
_cell.length_a   1.000
_cell.length_b   1.000
_cell.length_c   1.000
_cell.angle_alpha   90.00
_cell.angle_beta   90.00
_cell.angle_gamma   90.00
#
_symmetry.space_group_name_H-M   'P 1'
#
loop_
_entity.id
_entity.type
_entity.pdbx_description
1 polymer ?
#
loop_
_entity_poly.entity_id
_entity_poly.type
_entity_poly.pdbx_seq_one_letter_code
_entity_poly.pdbx_strand_id
1 'polypeptide(L)'
;MVPMRSGSGTGITPVDDADDWAEDWHQPGGGGGANGGANGGANGVSEEAGGAIRLRDWTARSNTDEDDDARSQYGSEISKEDADITTALIFTEGGPLGEPEPKRGRFWFSPPGDKGEETDLDAIATQRSVFDDPDLAGQYQPQPDWENIHRFDPSARWTWREERALIRKVDFKIMLWTCLMFCALEMDRANIRQAVTDDLLPELGLTTNDYNLGNSLFAFSFLCAEVPSQLISKYLGCDIWIPLQMVLWSLVASSQFTLSGRFGYLASRVLLGMLQGGFIPTVVLYLSYFYKANELTIRMGFFWTSMVFADIFAALSAFGLLHMRGVGGYSGWRWLFLIEGMVTLVFGILSFGLMPAGPTQTAGWLRGEKGWFTPREEVILVNRIIRDDPSKGGMHNREPVSPRLLLKSLLDFDLWPIYLIGLFNHVPYATPTSYLALSLKGMGFSTFQTNLLVIPSQVLHIVNMIILTYVSEFTGQMSLIAIIPQFWAIPFLVFLRFVDTTTVSKWTVWLVMTFFLGSPYSHPIQVGWISRNANTVRSRAVGSAVYNMCVQGGSIIGANIYREDDAPHYTRGNTVLLSILAFNIVLYLSTKAYYVWRNRSREEVWNAMSESEREKYLAENWDAGNKRLDFRFAS
;
A
#
# COMPACT_ATOMS: atom_id res chain seq x y z
N MET A 1 -31.67 -12.53 55.69
CA MET A 1 -31.20 -12.20 57.05
C MET A 1 -29.96 -11.35 56.92
N VAL A 2 -30.09 -10.09 57.33
CA VAL A 2 -29.08 -9.04 57.51
C VAL A 2 -28.44 -9.31 58.90
N PRO A 3 -27.23 -8.82 59.29
CA PRO A 3 -26.80 -7.41 59.17
C PRO A 3 -25.32 -7.14 58.86
N MET A 4 -25.01 -6.03 58.20
CA MET A 4 -24.36 -4.76 58.58
C MET A 4 -23.32 -4.77 59.75
N ARG A 5 -22.17 -4.15 59.48
CA ARG A 5 -21.41 -3.14 60.26
C ARG A 5 -20.31 -2.57 59.36
N SER A 6 -20.25 -1.34 58.93
CA SER A 6 -20.06 0.05 59.48
C SER A 6 -18.74 0.25 60.26
N GLY A 7 -18.00 1.22 59.78
CA GLY A 7 -16.94 1.89 60.53
C GLY A 7 -15.96 2.64 59.64
N SER A 8 -16.19 3.93 59.46
CA SER A 8 -15.43 5.19 59.74
C SER A 8 -14.02 5.24 59.10
N GLY A 9 -13.62 6.12 58.23
CA GLY A 9 -13.78 7.59 58.26
C GLY A 9 -12.52 8.25 58.75
N THR A 10 -11.73 8.83 57.85
CA THR A 10 -10.95 10.07 58.11
C THR A 10 -10.58 10.69 56.77
N GLY A 11 -11.03 11.92 56.59
CA GLY A 11 -10.69 12.76 55.44
C GLY A 11 -9.35 13.44 55.63
N ILE A 12 -8.71 13.78 54.51
CA ILE A 12 -7.75 14.89 54.40
C ILE A 12 -8.05 15.61 53.10
N THR A 13 -8.17 16.90 53.20
CA THR A 13 -8.44 17.98 52.25
C THR A 13 -7.31 18.12 51.19
N PRO A 14 -7.62 18.83 50.08
CA PRO A 14 -6.69 19.03 48.95
C PRO A 14 -5.67 20.13 49.23
N VAL A 15 -4.46 19.99 48.70
CA VAL A 15 -3.48 21.07 48.56
C VAL A 15 -3.26 21.29 47.07
N ASP A 16 -3.64 22.51 46.64
CA ASP A 16 -3.17 23.18 45.44
C ASP A 16 -1.65 23.34 45.54
N ASP A 17 -0.93 23.07 44.49
CA ASP A 17 0.23 23.80 44.08
C ASP A 17 0.49 23.55 42.59
N ALA A 18 0.23 24.60 41.83
CA ALA A 18 0.71 24.80 40.47
C ALA A 18 2.10 25.42 40.55
N ASP A 19 2.83 25.34 39.46
CA ASP A 19 4.01 26.06 39.08
C ASP A 19 5.37 25.52 39.62
N ASP A 20 6.17 25.25 38.62
CA ASP A 20 7.64 25.35 38.48
C ASP A 20 8.33 24.13 37.86
N TRP A 21 8.51 24.16 36.58
CA TRP A 21 9.71 23.59 35.90
C TRP A 21 9.92 24.34 34.55
N ALA A 22 10.42 25.58 34.66
CA ALA A 22 11.18 26.25 33.63
C ALA A 22 12.50 26.68 34.22
N GLU A 23 13.53 26.66 33.36
CA GLU A 23 14.89 27.20 33.58
C GLU A 23 15.90 26.27 34.26
N ASP A 24 16.91 25.88 33.52
CA ASP A 24 18.31 26.23 33.55
C ASP A 24 19.22 25.18 32.90
N TRP A 25 19.78 25.47 31.76
CA TRP A 25 21.13 25.03 31.41
C TRP A 25 21.89 26.18 30.78
N HIS A 26 22.54 26.95 31.66
CA HIS A 26 23.57 27.92 31.36
C HIS A 26 24.87 27.24 30.92
N GLN A 27 25.50 27.84 29.93
CA GLN A 27 26.92 27.65 29.59
C GLN A 27 27.83 28.10 30.74
N PRO A 28 29.06 27.61 30.84
CA PRO A 28 30.18 28.33 31.39
C PRO A 28 31.15 28.75 30.30
N GLY A 29 31.39 30.05 30.28
CA GLY A 29 32.44 30.71 29.52
C GLY A 29 33.77 30.78 30.26
N GLY A 30 34.81 30.96 29.49
CA GLY A 30 35.82 31.97 29.73
C GLY A 30 37.13 31.62 30.39
N GLY A 31 38.21 31.96 29.63
CA GLY A 31 39.49 32.44 30.17
C GLY A 31 40.65 31.47 29.85
N GLY A 32 41.62 31.81 29.07
CA GLY A 32 42.49 32.88 28.95
C GLY A 32 43.94 32.44 28.89
N GLY A 33 44.72 32.98 27.99
CA GLY A 33 46.18 33.12 28.20
C GLY A 33 47.09 32.45 27.18
N ALA A 34 47.42 33.12 26.14
CA ALA A 34 48.69 33.75 25.75
C ALA A 34 49.92 32.86 25.34
N ASN A 35 50.41 33.26 24.18
CA ASN A 35 51.81 33.36 23.70
C ASN A 35 52.50 32.16 23.04
N GLY A 36 52.84 32.41 21.76
CA GLY A 36 54.24 32.30 21.34
C GLY A 36 54.48 31.65 19.99
N GLY A 37 54.70 32.48 18.95
CA GLY A 37 55.86 32.31 18.07
C GLY A 37 55.74 31.49 16.78
N ALA A 38 55.52 32.22 15.72
CA ALA A 38 56.31 32.31 14.48
C ALA A 38 56.54 31.09 13.53
N ASN A 39 56.19 31.41 12.30
CA ASN A 39 56.80 31.08 11.02
C ASN A 39 56.41 29.78 10.25
N GLY A 40 55.83 30.07 9.14
CA GLY A 40 56.34 29.61 7.86
C GLY A 40 55.47 28.62 7.08
N GLY A 41 54.95 29.11 5.97
CA GLY A 41 54.57 28.20 4.87
C GLY A 41 53.11 28.27 4.43
N ALA A 42 52.88 29.15 3.46
CA ALA A 42 51.68 29.22 2.66
C ALA A 42 51.40 27.89 1.96
N ASN A 43 50.22 27.36 2.14
CA ASN A 43 49.47 26.71 1.07
C ASN A 43 47.98 26.77 1.45
N GLY A 44 47.27 27.59 0.66
CA GLY A 44 45.82 27.71 0.76
C GLY A 44 45.15 26.42 0.35
N VAL A 45 44.34 25.93 1.27
CA VAL A 45 43.29 24.98 0.92
C VAL A 45 41.99 25.75 1.15
N SER A 46 41.43 26.18 0.04
CA SER A 46 40.07 26.69 -0.02
C SER A 46 39.11 25.59 0.34
N GLU A 47 38.23 25.87 1.31
CA GLU A 47 37.01 25.12 1.53
C GLU A 47 36.20 25.07 0.21
N GLU A 48 36.16 23.93 -0.46
CA GLU A 48 35.21 23.68 -1.53
C GLU A 48 33.88 23.23 -0.89
N ALA A 49 32.95 24.16 -0.96
CA ALA A 49 31.52 23.88 -0.86
C ALA A 49 31.12 22.80 -1.88
N GLY A 50 30.21 21.92 -1.47
CA GLY A 50 29.72 20.77 -2.21
C GLY A 50 29.47 21.05 -3.69
N GLY A 51 30.16 20.33 -4.55
CA GLY A 51 30.15 20.52 -5.98
C GLY A 51 28.83 20.11 -6.61
N ALA A 52 28.03 21.10 -6.95
CA ALA A 52 27.04 20.94 -7.99
C ALA A 52 27.78 20.77 -9.31
N ILE A 53 27.71 19.59 -9.89
CA ILE A 53 28.22 19.31 -11.23
C ILE A 53 27.42 20.19 -12.20
N ARG A 54 28.09 21.18 -12.80
CA ARG A 54 27.46 22.07 -13.78
C ARG A 54 27.26 21.29 -15.07
N LEU A 55 26.12 21.43 -15.70
CA LEU A 55 25.79 20.86 -17.03
C LEU A 55 26.90 21.07 -18.09
N ARG A 56 27.71 22.10 -17.93
CA ARG A 56 28.84 22.41 -18.81
C ARG A 56 29.95 21.37 -18.84
N ASP A 57 30.13 20.59 -17.78
CA ASP A 57 31.21 19.59 -17.73
C ASP A 57 30.84 18.29 -18.42
N TRP A 58 29.55 18.10 -18.70
CA TRP A 58 29.00 16.93 -19.39
C TRP A 58 29.13 17.05 -20.94
N THR A 59 29.03 18.27 -21.49
CA THR A 59 29.14 18.54 -22.93
C THR A 59 30.58 18.47 -23.46
N ALA A 60 31.57 18.51 -22.56
CA ALA A 60 32.99 18.54 -22.98
C ALA A 60 33.58 17.17 -23.34
N ARG A 61 32.84 16.08 -23.21
CA ARG A 61 33.38 14.71 -23.47
C ARG A 61 32.90 14.03 -24.74
N SER A 62 32.04 14.63 -25.57
CA SER A 62 31.50 14.02 -26.79
C SER A 62 31.79 14.75 -28.10
N ASN A 63 32.59 15.80 -28.10
CA ASN A 63 32.94 16.45 -29.38
C ASN A 63 34.22 15.84 -29.96
N THR A 64 34.09 14.94 -30.90
CA THR A 64 35.06 14.65 -31.91
C THR A 64 34.77 15.53 -33.12
N ASP A 65 35.85 16.09 -33.73
CA ASP A 65 35.88 17.18 -34.71
C ASP A 65 35.23 16.89 -36.09
N GLU A 66 34.26 15.98 -36.22
CA GLU A 66 33.64 15.65 -37.52
C GLU A 66 32.25 16.26 -37.76
N ASP A 67 31.64 16.93 -36.79
CA ASP A 67 30.25 17.43 -36.91
C ASP A 67 30.08 18.91 -37.25
N ASP A 68 31.15 19.69 -37.33
CA ASP A 68 31.03 21.14 -37.61
C ASP A 68 30.73 21.49 -39.08
N ASP A 69 31.05 20.61 -40.05
CA ASP A 69 30.75 20.85 -41.47
C ASP A 69 29.27 20.60 -41.83
N ALA A 70 28.55 19.79 -41.07
CA ALA A 70 27.12 19.52 -41.31
C ALA A 70 26.19 20.65 -40.81
N ARG A 71 26.65 21.44 -39.84
CA ARG A 71 25.85 22.55 -39.27
C ARG A 71 25.72 23.79 -40.14
N SER A 72 26.69 23.99 -41.07
CA SER A 72 26.74 25.21 -41.92
C SER A 72 25.79 25.16 -43.11
N GLN A 73 25.28 24.00 -43.49
CA GLN A 73 24.49 23.82 -44.72
C GLN A 73 22.97 23.82 -44.50
N TYR A 74 22.48 23.76 -43.22
CA TYR A 74 21.04 23.72 -42.88
C TYR A 74 20.44 25.04 -42.37
N GLY A 75 21.19 26.16 -42.44
CA GLY A 75 20.82 27.40 -41.73
C GLY A 75 20.05 28.46 -42.56
N SER A 76 19.60 28.20 -43.80
CA SER A 76 19.14 29.31 -44.64
C SER A 76 17.67 29.35 -45.08
N GLU A 77 16.82 28.35 -44.77
CA GLU A 77 15.41 28.37 -45.19
C GLU A 77 14.45 27.71 -44.15
N ILE A 78 14.35 28.26 -42.94
CA ILE A 78 13.38 27.79 -41.94
C ILE A 78 12.35 28.89 -41.67
N SER A 79 11.05 28.62 -41.79
CA SER A 79 9.95 29.50 -41.41
C SER A 79 9.94 29.75 -39.89
N LYS A 80 9.29 30.81 -39.39
CA LYS A 80 9.23 31.09 -37.95
C LYS A 80 8.59 29.96 -37.14
N GLU A 81 7.62 29.25 -37.73
CA GLU A 81 7.00 28.08 -37.08
C GLU A 81 7.96 26.90 -37.00
N ASP A 82 8.78 26.65 -38.05
CA ASP A 82 9.80 25.66 -38.06
C ASP A 82 10.97 26.01 -37.12
N ALA A 83 11.26 27.33 -36.94
CA ALA A 83 12.26 27.83 -36.01
C ALA A 83 11.86 27.57 -34.54
N ASP A 84 10.59 27.70 -34.19
CA ASP A 84 10.11 27.38 -32.84
C ASP A 84 10.16 25.87 -32.57
N ILE A 85 9.81 25.03 -33.55
CA ILE A 85 9.92 23.58 -33.47
C ILE A 85 11.38 23.16 -33.40
N THR A 86 12.24 23.78 -34.24
CA THR A 86 13.68 23.49 -34.28
C THR A 86 14.38 23.97 -33.00
N THR A 87 13.95 25.11 -32.43
CA THR A 87 14.46 25.62 -31.15
C THR A 87 14.05 24.68 -30.01
N ALA A 88 12.80 24.18 -30.01
CA ALA A 88 12.36 23.15 -29.07
C ALA A 88 13.13 21.83 -29.23
N LEU A 89 13.52 21.45 -30.44
CA LEU A 89 14.35 20.28 -30.72
C LEU A 89 15.82 20.44 -30.33
N ILE A 90 16.35 21.67 -30.41
CA ILE A 90 17.75 21.97 -30.02
C ILE A 90 17.94 21.94 -28.49
N PHE A 91 16.89 22.21 -27.71
CA PHE A 91 16.93 22.13 -26.26
C PHE A 91 16.79 20.71 -25.70
N THR A 92 16.41 19.73 -26.52
CA THR A 92 16.35 18.32 -26.15
C THR A 92 17.53 17.58 -26.77
N GLU A 93 18.67 17.50 -26.10
CA GLU A 93 19.83 16.69 -26.50
C GLU A 93 19.50 15.20 -26.71
N GLY A 94 18.26 14.78 -26.53
CA GLY A 94 17.78 13.41 -26.59
C GLY A 94 16.83 13.04 -27.71
N GLY A 95 16.66 13.89 -28.73
CA GLY A 95 15.69 13.63 -29.82
C GLY A 95 14.21 13.85 -29.42
N PRO A 96 13.25 13.64 -30.32
CA PRO A 96 11.85 13.97 -30.08
C PRO A 96 11.24 13.19 -28.92
N LEU A 97 10.31 13.84 -28.20
CA LEU A 97 9.49 13.20 -27.15
C LEU A 97 8.21 12.63 -27.76
N GLY A 98 7.69 11.58 -27.13
CA GLY A 98 6.46 10.93 -27.57
C GLY A 98 5.21 11.61 -27.02
N GLU A 99 4.11 11.46 -27.73
CA GLU A 99 2.80 11.88 -27.26
C GLU A 99 2.26 10.89 -26.22
N PRO A 100 1.45 11.37 -25.24
CA PRO A 100 0.76 10.50 -24.31
C PRO A 100 -0.08 9.46 -25.04
N GLU A 101 -0.05 8.21 -24.57
CA GLU A 101 -0.91 7.17 -25.16
C GLU A 101 -2.37 7.64 -25.15
N PRO A 102 -3.05 7.66 -26.34
CA PRO A 102 -4.44 8.06 -26.39
C PRO A 102 -5.27 7.19 -25.43
N LYS A 103 -6.12 7.83 -24.62
CA LYS A 103 -6.97 7.11 -23.66
C LYS A 103 -7.92 6.21 -24.47
N ARG A 104 -7.53 4.96 -24.68
CA ARG A 104 -8.41 3.95 -25.27
C ARG A 104 -9.65 3.82 -24.40
N GLY A 105 -10.83 3.93 -25.02
CA GLY A 105 -12.07 3.41 -24.46
C GLY A 105 -11.92 1.91 -24.23
N ARG A 106 -11.46 1.51 -23.06
CA ARG A 106 -10.83 0.20 -22.76
C ARG A 106 -11.82 -0.85 -22.30
N PHE A 107 -13.10 -0.68 -22.60
CA PHE A 107 -14.09 -1.70 -22.28
C PHE A 107 -14.37 -2.57 -23.50
N TRP A 108 -14.40 -3.89 -23.28
CA TRP A 108 -14.85 -4.90 -24.25
C TRP A 108 -16.23 -4.58 -24.87
N PHE A 109 -17.06 -3.78 -24.18
CA PHE A 109 -18.37 -3.33 -24.64
C PHE A 109 -18.40 -1.84 -25.08
N SER A 110 -17.25 -1.20 -25.30
CA SER A 110 -17.21 0.12 -25.94
C SER A 110 -17.80 0.04 -27.36
N PRO A 111 -18.64 1.00 -27.78
CA PRO A 111 -19.27 0.96 -29.09
C PRO A 111 -18.25 0.80 -30.21
N PRO A 112 -18.57 0.07 -31.30
CA PRO A 112 -17.63 -0.19 -32.41
C PRO A 112 -17.10 1.05 -33.14
N GLY A 113 -17.62 2.25 -32.85
CA GLY A 113 -17.21 3.53 -33.45
C GLY A 113 -16.02 4.20 -32.74
N ASP A 114 -15.67 3.80 -31.53
CA ASP A 114 -14.55 4.37 -30.76
C ASP A 114 -13.31 3.46 -30.86
N LYS A 115 -12.99 2.99 -32.06
CA LYS A 115 -11.68 2.46 -32.41
C LYS A 115 -10.74 3.66 -32.44
N GLY A 116 -10.28 4.09 -31.25
CA GLY A 116 -9.20 5.07 -31.16
C GLY A 116 -8.06 4.67 -32.10
N GLU A 117 -7.41 5.65 -32.68
CA GLU A 117 -6.23 5.47 -33.53
C GLU A 117 -5.33 4.36 -32.97
N GLU A 118 -5.00 3.38 -33.79
CA GLU A 118 -4.08 2.32 -33.39
C GLU A 118 -2.77 2.98 -33.00
N THR A 119 -2.40 2.89 -31.72
CA THR A 119 -1.13 3.41 -31.23
C THR A 119 -0.01 2.83 -32.07
N ASP A 120 0.70 3.66 -32.81
CA ASP A 120 1.91 3.21 -33.49
C ASP A 120 2.89 2.66 -32.44
N LEU A 121 3.16 1.37 -32.51
CA LEU A 121 4.03 0.69 -31.57
C LEU A 121 5.50 1.09 -31.71
N ASP A 122 5.87 1.62 -32.85
CA ASP A 122 7.24 2.06 -33.16
C ASP A 122 7.42 3.57 -32.88
N ALA A 123 6.32 4.28 -32.54
CA ALA A 123 6.40 5.65 -32.07
C ALA A 123 7.08 5.73 -30.69
N ILE A 124 7.70 6.88 -30.42
CA ILE A 124 8.40 7.15 -29.17
C ILE A 124 7.40 7.21 -28.01
N ALA A 125 7.67 6.43 -26.95
CA ALA A 125 6.84 6.37 -25.74
C ALA A 125 7.34 7.31 -24.63
N THR A 126 8.56 7.86 -24.76
CA THR A 126 9.19 8.70 -23.74
C THR A 126 8.42 10.01 -23.60
N GLN A 127 7.77 10.21 -22.45
CA GLN A 127 6.98 11.39 -22.15
C GLN A 127 7.85 12.54 -21.65
N ARG A 128 7.39 13.79 -21.84
CA ARG A 128 8.05 14.97 -21.27
C ARG A 128 8.11 14.88 -19.75
N SER A 129 9.24 15.29 -19.18
CA SER A 129 9.47 15.32 -17.73
C SER A 129 10.32 16.53 -17.35
N VAL A 130 10.56 16.72 -16.06
CA VAL A 130 11.44 17.77 -15.52
C VAL A 130 12.87 17.69 -16.02
N PHE A 131 13.32 16.54 -16.51
CA PHE A 131 14.66 16.34 -17.05
C PHE A 131 14.85 16.90 -18.48
N ASP A 132 13.76 17.26 -19.16
CA ASP A 132 13.77 17.88 -20.48
C ASP A 132 13.77 19.41 -20.39
N ASP A 133 13.74 19.96 -19.16
CA ASP A 133 13.79 21.39 -18.88
C ASP A 133 15.17 21.72 -18.29
N PRO A 134 16.02 22.53 -18.98
CA PRO A 134 17.38 22.82 -18.53
C PRO A 134 17.45 23.48 -17.14
N ASP A 135 16.43 24.28 -16.78
CA ASP A 135 16.40 25.01 -15.52
C ASP A 135 16.01 24.09 -14.35
N LEU A 136 15.18 23.09 -14.61
CA LEU A 136 14.68 22.15 -13.61
C LEU A 136 15.55 20.87 -13.52
N ALA A 137 16.13 20.42 -14.60
CA ALA A 137 16.88 19.16 -14.66
C ALA A 137 17.97 19.08 -13.58
N GLY A 138 18.67 20.17 -13.31
CA GLY A 138 19.71 20.24 -12.29
C GLY A 138 19.20 20.06 -10.85
N GLN A 139 17.96 20.45 -10.58
CA GLN A 139 17.37 20.37 -9.23
C GLN A 139 16.81 18.96 -8.90
N TYR A 140 16.48 18.17 -9.92
CA TYR A 140 15.86 16.86 -9.78
C TYR A 140 16.79 15.69 -10.09
N GLN A 141 18.08 15.95 -10.21
CA GLN A 141 19.06 14.89 -10.46
C GLN A 141 19.04 13.84 -9.35
N PRO A 142 19.09 12.53 -9.68
CA PRO A 142 19.21 11.49 -8.70
C PRO A 142 20.45 11.67 -7.82
N GLN A 143 20.36 11.24 -6.56
CA GLN A 143 21.49 11.28 -5.63
C GLN A 143 22.64 10.41 -6.14
N PRO A 144 23.92 10.82 -5.94
CA PRO A 144 25.08 10.06 -6.45
C PRO A 144 25.22 8.64 -5.90
N ASP A 145 24.66 8.40 -4.71
CA ASP A 145 24.63 7.11 -4.03
C ASP A 145 23.39 6.27 -4.35
N TRP A 146 22.50 6.75 -5.24
CA TRP A 146 21.32 6.00 -5.65
C TRP A 146 21.71 4.71 -6.40
N GLU A 147 21.11 3.59 -6.01
CA GLU A 147 21.47 2.24 -6.49
C GLU A 147 21.38 2.06 -8.00
N ASN A 148 20.49 2.81 -8.67
CA ASN A 148 20.25 2.70 -10.11
C ASN A 148 20.91 3.83 -10.93
N ILE A 149 21.78 4.66 -10.32
CA ILE A 149 22.41 5.83 -10.96
C ILE A 149 23.17 5.46 -12.25
N HIS A 150 23.81 4.29 -12.29
CA HIS A 150 24.58 3.80 -13.43
C HIS A 150 23.74 3.48 -14.68
N ARG A 151 22.40 3.48 -14.57
CA ARG A 151 21.44 3.31 -15.66
C ARG A 151 20.57 4.54 -15.90
N PHE A 152 20.81 5.61 -15.14
CA PHE A 152 20.14 6.87 -15.35
C PHE A 152 20.69 7.57 -16.59
N ASP A 153 19.83 7.80 -17.56
CA ASP A 153 20.12 8.51 -18.81
C ASP A 153 18.90 9.35 -19.21
N PRO A 154 18.88 10.65 -18.89
CA PRO A 154 17.75 11.52 -19.24
C PRO A 154 17.53 11.67 -20.73
N SER A 155 18.56 11.41 -21.55
CA SER A 155 18.47 11.47 -23.02
C SER A 155 17.85 10.20 -23.65
N ALA A 156 17.71 9.11 -22.87
CA ALA A 156 17.21 7.84 -23.37
C ALA A 156 15.78 7.97 -23.93
N ARG A 157 15.59 7.43 -25.13
CA ARG A 157 14.30 7.34 -25.81
C ARG A 157 13.98 5.87 -26.08
N TRP A 158 12.69 5.51 -26.00
CA TRP A 158 12.21 4.15 -26.24
C TRP A 158 10.84 4.20 -26.89
N THR A 159 10.47 3.10 -27.57
CA THR A 159 9.20 2.96 -28.26
C THR A 159 8.11 2.34 -27.40
N TRP A 160 6.85 2.46 -27.80
CA TRP A 160 5.72 1.79 -27.14
C TRP A 160 5.86 0.26 -27.19
N ARG A 161 6.49 -0.28 -28.23
CA ARG A 161 6.78 -1.72 -28.35
C ARG A 161 7.71 -2.18 -27.23
N GLU A 162 8.83 -1.47 -27.02
CA GLU A 162 9.80 -1.76 -25.95
C GLU A 162 9.15 -1.62 -24.57
N GLU A 163 8.43 -0.51 -24.32
CA GLU A 163 7.81 -0.26 -23.02
C GLU A 163 6.76 -1.33 -22.67
N ARG A 164 5.88 -1.68 -23.61
CA ARG A 164 4.85 -2.71 -23.38
C ARG A 164 5.42 -4.12 -23.22
N ALA A 165 6.49 -4.45 -23.95
CA ALA A 165 7.18 -5.73 -23.78
C ALA A 165 7.83 -5.83 -22.41
N LEU A 166 8.47 -4.75 -21.97
CA LEU A 166 9.12 -4.65 -20.66
C LEU A 166 8.08 -4.75 -19.52
N ILE A 167 6.98 -3.99 -19.60
CA ILE A 167 5.91 -4.04 -18.60
C ILE A 167 5.35 -5.47 -18.47
N ARG A 168 5.07 -6.14 -19.59
CA ARG A 168 4.59 -7.55 -19.55
C ARG A 168 5.60 -8.48 -18.87
N LYS A 169 6.88 -8.24 -19.08
CA LYS A 169 7.94 -9.01 -18.44
C LYS A 169 8.01 -8.76 -16.93
N VAL A 170 7.84 -7.50 -16.49
CA VAL A 170 7.72 -7.13 -15.07
C VAL A 170 6.44 -7.75 -14.48
N ASP A 171 5.30 -7.65 -15.15
CA ASP A 171 4.04 -8.24 -14.70
C ASP A 171 4.18 -9.76 -14.46
N PHE A 172 4.84 -10.47 -15.37
CA PHE A 172 5.03 -11.92 -15.22
C PHE A 172 6.07 -12.31 -14.16
N LYS A 173 7.17 -11.57 -14.05
CA LYS A 173 8.28 -11.91 -13.15
C LYS A 173 8.12 -11.37 -11.73
N ILE A 174 7.60 -10.17 -11.59
CA ILE A 174 7.47 -9.47 -10.30
C ILE A 174 6.04 -9.55 -9.78
N MET A 175 5.06 -9.08 -10.56
CA MET A 175 3.68 -8.96 -10.10
C MET A 175 3.05 -10.31 -9.80
N LEU A 176 3.20 -11.30 -10.69
CA LEU A 176 2.65 -12.63 -10.47
C LEU A 176 3.23 -13.28 -9.20
N TRP A 177 4.56 -13.18 -8.99
CA TRP A 177 5.18 -13.72 -7.79
C TRP A 177 4.68 -13.01 -6.52
N THR A 178 4.56 -11.71 -6.57
CA THR A 178 4.02 -10.89 -5.47
C THR A 178 2.57 -11.26 -5.13
N CYS A 179 1.73 -11.53 -6.15
CA CYS A 179 0.37 -12.04 -5.95
C CYS A 179 0.36 -13.42 -5.28
N LEU A 180 1.27 -14.32 -5.66
CA LEU A 180 1.40 -15.65 -5.04
C LEU A 180 1.83 -15.56 -3.57
N MET A 181 2.77 -14.69 -3.25
CA MET A 181 3.18 -14.44 -1.86
C MET A 181 2.02 -13.91 -1.02
N PHE A 182 1.22 -12.99 -1.57
CA PHE A 182 0.06 -12.45 -0.87
C PHE A 182 -1.05 -13.50 -0.73
N CYS A 183 -1.25 -14.33 -1.74
CA CYS A 183 -2.16 -15.48 -1.66
C CYS A 183 -1.76 -16.43 -0.52
N ALA A 184 -0.48 -16.76 -0.38
CA ALA A 184 0.03 -17.61 0.69
C ALA A 184 -0.19 -16.98 2.09
N LEU A 185 0.04 -15.67 2.24
CA LEU A 185 -0.24 -14.94 3.47
C LEU A 185 -1.72 -15.04 3.86
N GLU A 186 -2.63 -14.80 2.91
CA GLU A 186 -4.07 -14.78 3.19
C GLU A 186 -4.64 -16.18 3.41
N MET A 187 -4.06 -17.22 2.81
CA MET A 187 -4.38 -18.61 3.15
C MET A 187 -4.15 -18.87 4.64
N ASP A 188 -2.97 -18.54 5.18
CA ASP A 188 -2.64 -18.71 6.60
C ASP A 188 -3.57 -17.90 7.53
N ARG A 189 -4.15 -16.81 7.05
CA ARG A 189 -5.16 -16.02 7.78
C ARG A 189 -6.56 -16.64 7.70
N ALA A 190 -6.88 -17.27 6.57
CA ALA A 190 -8.18 -17.87 6.34
C ALA A 190 -8.36 -19.17 7.12
N ASN A 191 -7.29 -19.94 7.36
CA ASN A 191 -7.31 -21.25 8.02
C ASN A 191 -8.13 -21.29 9.28
N ILE A 192 -7.98 -20.29 10.14
CA ILE A 192 -8.68 -20.25 11.43
C ILE A 192 -10.20 -20.25 11.28
N ARG A 193 -10.74 -19.58 10.24
CA ARG A 193 -12.17 -19.55 9.95
C ARG A 193 -12.69 -20.92 9.54
N GLN A 194 -11.86 -21.70 8.83
CA GLN A 194 -12.17 -23.05 8.40
C GLN A 194 -11.99 -24.06 9.54
N ALA A 195 -10.93 -23.93 10.34
CA ALA A 195 -10.63 -24.80 11.47
C ALA A 195 -11.75 -24.75 12.55
N VAL A 196 -12.36 -23.57 12.77
CA VAL A 196 -13.50 -23.43 13.70
C VAL A 196 -14.71 -24.28 13.26
N THR A 197 -14.87 -24.58 11.97
CA THR A 197 -15.94 -25.47 11.50
C THR A 197 -15.65 -26.95 11.76
N ASP A 198 -14.41 -27.33 12.13
CA ASP A 198 -13.98 -28.72 12.44
C ASP A 198 -13.68 -28.91 13.93
N ASP A 199 -14.50 -28.29 14.81
CA ASP A 199 -14.48 -28.46 16.27
C ASP A 199 -13.20 -27.97 16.97
N LEU A 200 -12.45 -27.03 16.37
CA LEU A 200 -11.25 -26.44 17.00
C LEU A 200 -11.56 -25.83 18.38
N LEU A 201 -12.67 -25.08 18.52
CA LEU A 201 -12.99 -24.41 19.77
C LEU A 201 -13.32 -25.40 20.89
N PRO A 202 -14.22 -26.38 20.73
CA PRO A 202 -14.48 -27.40 21.75
C PRO A 202 -13.25 -28.23 22.10
N GLU A 203 -12.43 -28.63 21.14
CA GLU A 203 -11.25 -29.45 21.36
C GLU A 203 -10.18 -28.74 22.17
N LEU A 204 -10.02 -27.44 22.00
CA LEU A 204 -9.08 -26.59 22.76
C LEU A 204 -9.71 -26.00 24.04
N GLY A 205 -11.00 -26.28 24.32
CA GLY A 205 -11.72 -25.70 25.46
C GLY A 205 -11.91 -24.19 25.35
N LEU A 206 -12.10 -23.68 24.13
CA LEU A 206 -12.26 -22.26 23.83
C LEU A 206 -13.75 -21.89 23.65
N THR A 207 -14.07 -20.64 24.02
CA THR A 207 -15.36 -20.02 23.74
C THR A 207 -15.30 -19.16 22.47
N THR A 208 -16.46 -18.75 21.96
CA THR A 208 -16.57 -17.74 20.90
C THR A 208 -15.88 -16.42 21.29
N ASN A 209 -15.95 -16.04 22.58
CA ASN A 209 -15.28 -14.84 23.08
C ASN A 209 -13.75 -14.98 23.04
N ASP A 210 -13.19 -16.19 23.29
CA ASP A 210 -11.76 -16.44 23.15
C ASP A 210 -11.32 -16.36 21.67
N TYR A 211 -12.17 -16.84 20.75
CA TYR A 211 -11.96 -16.67 19.30
C TYR A 211 -11.89 -15.19 18.91
N ASN A 212 -12.82 -14.37 19.40
CA ASN A 212 -12.84 -12.91 19.18
C ASN A 212 -11.61 -12.22 19.77
N LEU A 213 -11.22 -12.63 20.99
CA LEU A 213 -10.01 -12.13 21.64
C LEU A 213 -8.77 -12.48 20.81
N GLY A 214 -8.66 -13.71 20.29
CA GLY A 214 -7.57 -14.13 19.42
C GLY A 214 -7.47 -13.27 18.14
N ASN A 215 -8.60 -12.98 17.50
CA ASN A 215 -8.64 -12.11 16.32
C ASN A 215 -8.27 -10.65 16.67
N SER A 216 -8.70 -10.16 17.83
CA SER A 216 -8.33 -8.82 18.31
C SER A 216 -6.84 -8.72 18.62
N LEU A 217 -6.26 -9.73 19.28
CA LEU A 217 -4.82 -9.80 19.59
C LEU A 217 -3.98 -9.90 18.31
N PHE A 218 -4.42 -10.67 17.32
CA PHE A 218 -3.79 -10.72 16.01
C PHE A 218 -3.74 -9.34 15.36
N ALA A 219 -4.88 -8.65 15.27
CA ALA A 219 -4.97 -7.34 14.65
C ALA A 219 -4.16 -6.29 15.43
N PHE A 220 -4.17 -6.34 16.77
CA PHE A 220 -3.40 -5.45 17.63
C PHE A 220 -1.90 -5.66 17.48
N SER A 221 -1.42 -6.90 17.52
CA SER A 221 0.00 -7.21 17.34
C SER A 221 0.49 -6.89 15.93
N PHE A 222 -0.35 -7.10 14.93
CA PHE A 222 -0.09 -6.68 13.55
C PHE A 222 0.10 -5.15 13.46
N LEU A 223 -0.82 -4.38 14.04
CA LEU A 223 -0.74 -2.92 14.11
C LEU A 223 0.55 -2.44 14.77
N CYS A 224 0.92 -3.04 15.92
CA CYS A 224 2.16 -2.68 16.63
C CYS A 224 3.42 -3.01 15.82
N ALA A 225 3.38 -4.07 15.01
CA ALA A 225 4.51 -4.50 14.19
C ALA A 225 4.66 -3.72 12.87
N GLU A 226 3.62 -3.06 12.41
CA GLU A 226 3.55 -2.38 11.09
C GLU A 226 4.72 -1.42 10.89
N VAL A 227 4.91 -0.47 11.81
CA VAL A 227 5.96 0.55 11.73
C VAL A 227 7.37 -0.04 11.95
N PRO A 228 7.63 -0.85 13.01
CA PRO A 228 8.91 -1.52 13.16
C PRO A 228 9.31 -2.34 11.93
N SER A 229 8.36 -3.06 11.33
CA SER A 229 8.60 -3.86 10.12
C SER A 229 9.04 -2.99 8.94
N GLN A 230 8.43 -1.80 8.75
CA GLN A 230 8.86 -0.87 7.71
C GLN A 230 10.29 -0.37 7.92
N LEU A 231 10.68 -0.08 9.16
CA LEU A 231 12.04 0.34 9.49
C LEU A 231 13.05 -0.77 9.20
N ILE A 232 12.73 -2.00 9.58
CA ILE A 232 13.58 -3.18 9.33
C ILE A 232 13.68 -3.43 7.81
N SER A 233 12.56 -3.35 7.08
CA SER A 233 12.53 -3.51 5.63
C SER A 233 13.42 -2.51 4.91
N LYS A 234 13.46 -1.27 5.37
CA LYS A 234 14.33 -0.23 4.82
C LYS A 234 15.81 -0.47 5.14
N TYR A 235 16.12 -1.08 6.28
CA TYR A 235 17.50 -1.41 6.67
C TYR A 235 18.03 -2.64 5.93
N LEU A 236 17.25 -3.74 5.87
CA LEU A 236 17.66 -5.01 5.28
C LEU A 236 17.46 -5.06 3.76
N GLY A 237 16.53 -4.29 3.24
CA GLY A 237 15.98 -4.39 1.89
C GLY A 237 14.73 -5.28 1.83
N CYS A 238 13.80 -4.92 0.93
CA CYS A 238 12.54 -5.65 0.74
C CYS A 238 12.78 -7.11 0.29
N ASP A 239 13.83 -7.32 -0.51
CA ASP A 239 14.25 -8.62 -1.08
C ASP A 239 14.71 -9.64 -0.03
N ILE A 240 15.14 -9.18 1.15
CA ILE A 240 15.54 -10.03 2.28
C ILE A 240 14.42 -10.08 3.32
N TRP A 241 13.82 -8.92 3.65
CA TRP A 241 12.86 -8.83 4.75
C TRP A 241 11.56 -9.57 4.46
N ILE A 242 10.98 -9.41 3.27
CA ILE A 242 9.74 -10.10 2.89
C ILE A 242 9.88 -11.63 2.96
N PRO A 243 10.89 -12.27 2.31
CA PRO A 243 11.07 -13.71 2.44
C PRO A 243 11.32 -14.18 3.87
N LEU A 244 12.10 -13.42 4.66
CA LEU A 244 12.36 -13.75 6.06
C LEU A 244 11.08 -13.75 6.90
N GLN A 245 10.24 -12.71 6.74
CA GLN A 245 8.92 -12.69 7.39
C GLN A 245 8.09 -13.92 6.99
N MET A 246 8.04 -14.26 5.70
CA MET A 246 7.31 -15.42 5.20
C MET A 246 7.75 -16.73 5.86
N VAL A 247 9.04 -16.96 5.94
CA VAL A 247 9.58 -18.16 6.60
C VAL A 247 9.21 -18.18 8.10
N LEU A 248 9.38 -17.06 8.79
CA LEU A 248 9.11 -17.00 10.22
C LEU A 248 7.62 -17.24 10.55
N TRP A 249 6.70 -16.59 9.83
CA TRP A 249 5.27 -16.82 10.12
C TRP A 249 4.78 -18.19 9.67
N SER A 250 5.33 -18.77 8.59
CA SER A 250 4.95 -20.11 8.16
C SER A 250 5.36 -21.19 9.15
N LEU A 251 6.50 -21.02 9.85
CA LEU A 251 6.88 -21.88 10.95
C LEU A 251 5.89 -21.79 12.12
N VAL A 252 5.43 -20.58 12.46
CA VAL A 252 4.40 -20.40 13.49
C VAL A 252 3.06 -21.00 13.01
N ALA A 253 2.66 -20.78 11.75
CA ALA A 253 1.45 -21.36 11.17
C ALA A 253 1.48 -22.90 11.24
N SER A 254 2.58 -23.53 10.82
CA SER A 254 2.75 -24.98 10.89
C SER A 254 2.78 -25.51 12.33
N SER A 255 3.36 -24.76 13.28
CA SER A 255 3.42 -25.15 14.69
C SER A 255 2.04 -25.24 15.35
N GLN A 256 1.02 -24.61 14.77
CA GLN A 256 -0.37 -24.72 15.24
C GLN A 256 -0.93 -26.14 15.16
N PHE A 257 -0.28 -27.06 14.43
CA PHE A 257 -0.56 -28.50 14.51
C PHE A 257 -0.50 -29.04 15.94
N THR A 258 0.41 -28.51 16.77
CA THR A 258 0.63 -28.94 18.16
C THR A 258 -0.14 -28.13 19.20
N LEU A 259 -1.07 -27.25 18.77
CA LEU A 259 -1.82 -26.39 19.67
C LEU A 259 -2.51 -27.17 20.78
N SER A 260 -2.37 -26.64 22.00
CA SER A 260 -3.05 -27.12 23.19
C SER A 260 -3.55 -25.94 24.04
N GLY A 261 -4.85 -25.93 24.33
CA GLY A 261 -5.46 -24.97 25.23
C GLY A 261 -5.41 -23.50 24.80
N ARG A 262 -5.99 -22.66 25.67
CA ARG A 262 -6.21 -21.22 25.44
C ARG A 262 -4.91 -20.44 25.24
N PHE A 263 -3.90 -20.69 26.10
CA PHE A 263 -2.65 -19.92 26.02
C PHE A 263 -1.92 -20.12 24.70
N GLY A 264 -1.79 -21.39 24.24
CA GLY A 264 -1.15 -21.70 22.95
C GLY A 264 -1.86 -21.02 21.80
N TYR A 265 -3.20 -21.02 21.79
CA TYR A 265 -4.00 -20.35 20.79
C TYR A 265 -3.72 -18.84 20.77
N LEU A 266 -3.86 -18.14 21.89
CA LEU A 266 -3.64 -16.69 21.95
C LEU A 266 -2.19 -16.29 21.63
N ALA A 267 -1.20 -17.06 22.08
CA ALA A 267 0.21 -16.83 21.77
C ALA A 267 0.49 -16.96 20.26
N SER A 268 -0.04 -18.00 19.61
CA SER A 268 0.10 -18.15 18.15
C SER A 268 -0.53 -16.99 17.37
N ARG A 269 -1.68 -16.47 17.81
CA ARG A 269 -2.33 -15.31 17.20
C ARG A 269 -1.50 -14.04 17.31
N VAL A 270 -0.88 -13.78 18.48
CA VAL A 270 0.03 -12.66 18.69
C VAL A 270 1.27 -12.78 17.80
N LEU A 271 1.92 -13.95 17.78
CA LEU A 271 3.13 -14.17 16.98
C LEU A 271 2.85 -14.03 15.49
N LEU A 272 1.75 -14.60 14.99
CA LEU A 272 1.35 -14.45 13.58
C LEU A 272 1.10 -12.99 13.23
N GLY A 273 0.38 -12.23 14.08
CA GLY A 273 0.14 -10.82 13.87
C GLY A 273 1.45 -10.01 13.81
N MET A 274 2.37 -10.25 14.74
CA MET A 274 3.67 -9.57 14.76
C MET A 274 4.52 -9.86 13.52
N LEU A 275 4.58 -11.12 13.08
CA LEU A 275 5.42 -11.52 11.95
C LEU A 275 4.84 -11.14 10.60
N GLN A 276 3.52 -11.08 10.47
CA GLN A 276 2.82 -10.66 9.25
C GLN A 276 2.68 -9.15 9.14
N GLY A 277 2.87 -8.41 10.24
CA GLY A 277 2.76 -6.95 10.26
C GLY A 277 3.77 -6.28 9.33
N GLY A 278 3.29 -5.30 8.56
CA GLY A 278 4.10 -4.55 7.62
C GLY A 278 4.43 -5.24 6.29
N PHE A 279 4.02 -6.49 6.06
CA PHE A 279 4.21 -7.17 4.77
C PHE A 279 3.56 -6.39 3.61
N ILE A 280 2.29 -6.04 3.75
CA ILE A 280 1.52 -5.38 2.68
C ILE A 280 2.15 -4.05 2.25
N PRO A 281 2.40 -3.06 3.15
CA PRO A 281 3.01 -1.80 2.73
C PRO A 281 4.45 -1.96 2.24
N THR A 282 5.22 -2.95 2.73
CA THR A 282 6.54 -3.27 2.19
C THR A 282 6.45 -3.75 0.74
N VAL A 283 5.46 -4.59 0.42
CA VAL A 283 5.23 -5.06 -0.95
C VAL A 283 4.76 -3.93 -1.86
N VAL A 284 3.87 -3.05 -1.40
CA VAL A 284 3.44 -1.88 -2.17
C VAL A 284 4.63 -0.96 -2.49
N LEU A 285 5.51 -0.74 -1.52
CA LEU A 285 6.74 0.01 -1.72
C LEU A 285 7.66 -0.70 -2.73
N TYR A 286 7.85 -2.01 -2.60
CA TYR A 286 8.65 -2.82 -3.52
C TYR A 286 8.14 -2.72 -4.97
N LEU A 287 6.82 -2.85 -5.19
CA LEU A 287 6.22 -2.71 -6.51
C LEU A 287 6.41 -1.30 -7.10
N SER A 288 6.48 -0.26 -6.26
CA SER A 288 6.70 1.11 -6.71
C SER A 288 8.08 1.33 -7.35
N TYR A 289 9.05 0.42 -7.15
CA TYR A 289 10.36 0.47 -7.81
C TYR A 289 10.30 0.04 -9.29
N PHE A 290 9.24 -0.69 -9.68
CA PHE A 290 9.10 -1.27 -11.01
C PHE A 290 7.97 -0.65 -11.85
N TYR A 291 7.03 0.07 -11.22
CA TYR A 291 5.85 0.62 -11.89
C TYR A 291 5.71 2.12 -11.72
N LYS A 292 5.18 2.79 -12.77
CA LYS A 292 4.69 4.17 -12.69
C LYS A 292 3.49 4.25 -11.76
N ALA A 293 3.20 5.43 -11.21
CA ALA A 293 2.10 5.62 -10.26
C ALA A 293 0.73 5.16 -10.80
N ASN A 294 0.42 5.51 -12.05
CA ASN A 294 -0.85 5.12 -12.71
C ASN A 294 -0.94 3.61 -12.98
N GLU A 295 0.18 2.98 -13.32
CA GLU A 295 0.25 1.54 -13.57
C GLU A 295 0.09 0.74 -12.29
N LEU A 296 0.69 1.23 -11.20
CA LEU A 296 0.64 0.59 -9.89
C LEU A 296 -0.80 0.45 -9.39
N THR A 297 -1.66 1.48 -9.59
CA THR A 297 -3.06 1.44 -9.14
C THR A 297 -3.81 0.24 -9.72
N ILE A 298 -3.68 -0.02 -11.04
CA ILE A 298 -4.34 -1.17 -11.69
C ILE A 298 -3.79 -2.48 -11.14
N ARG A 299 -2.49 -2.57 -10.94
CA ARG A 299 -1.83 -3.78 -10.44
C ARG A 299 -2.16 -4.05 -8.99
N MET A 300 -2.39 -3.01 -8.19
CA MET A 300 -2.94 -3.17 -6.85
C MET A 300 -4.33 -3.82 -6.87
N GLY A 301 -5.16 -3.55 -7.88
CA GLY A 301 -6.42 -4.30 -8.07
C GLY A 301 -6.21 -5.80 -8.22
N PHE A 302 -5.23 -6.23 -9.02
CA PHE A 302 -4.86 -7.66 -9.15
C PHE A 302 -4.23 -8.22 -7.87
N PHE A 303 -3.40 -7.43 -7.19
CA PHE A 303 -2.83 -7.81 -5.90
C PHE A 303 -3.93 -8.12 -4.87
N TRP A 304 -4.92 -7.24 -4.72
CA TRP A 304 -6.05 -7.47 -3.81
C TRP A 304 -6.98 -8.59 -4.29
N THR A 305 -7.06 -8.85 -5.60
CA THR A 305 -7.79 -10.00 -6.13
C THR A 305 -7.17 -11.32 -5.66
N SER A 306 -5.85 -11.39 -5.51
CA SER A 306 -5.18 -12.61 -5.02
C SER A 306 -5.53 -12.94 -3.55
N MET A 307 -5.88 -11.94 -2.73
CA MET A 307 -6.44 -12.16 -1.38
C MET A 307 -7.74 -12.99 -1.45
N VAL A 308 -8.65 -12.59 -2.33
CA VAL A 308 -9.95 -13.29 -2.45
C VAL A 308 -9.78 -14.67 -3.10
N PHE A 309 -8.83 -14.83 -4.02
CA PHE A 309 -8.45 -16.17 -4.51
C PHE A 309 -7.93 -17.05 -3.37
N ALA A 310 -7.15 -16.49 -2.45
CA ALA A 310 -6.68 -17.22 -1.28
C ALA A 310 -7.83 -17.74 -0.40
N ASP A 311 -8.87 -16.94 -0.19
CA ASP A 311 -10.08 -17.37 0.54
C ASP A 311 -10.79 -18.56 -0.15
N ILE A 312 -10.85 -18.54 -1.50
CA ILE A 312 -11.41 -19.65 -2.28
C ILE A 312 -10.54 -20.90 -2.14
N PHE A 313 -9.21 -20.74 -2.27
CA PHE A 313 -8.27 -21.85 -2.10
C PHE A 313 -8.33 -22.42 -0.68
N ALA A 314 -8.36 -21.57 0.35
CA ALA A 314 -8.50 -22.00 1.74
C ALA A 314 -9.82 -22.76 1.97
N ALA A 315 -10.92 -22.35 1.35
CA ALA A 315 -12.19 -23.10 1.44
C ALA A 315 -12.13 -24.46 0.74
N LEU A 316 -11.48 -24.53 -0.43
CA LEU A 316 -11.30 -25.79 -1.18
C LEU A 316 -10.28 -26.72 -0.49
N SER A 317 -9.16 -26.20 0.00
CA SER A 317 -8.19 -26.99 0.74
C SER A 317 -8.76 -27.52 2.05
N ALA A 318 -9.54 -26.70 2.77
CA ALA A 318 -10.25 -27.12 3.97
C ALA A 318 -11.25 -28.26 3.65
N PHE A 319 -12.01 -28.14 2.54
CA PHE A 319 -12.89 -29.23 2.09
C PHE A 319 -12.13 -30.57 1.94
N GLY A 320 -10.90 -30.55 1.38
CA GLY A 320 -10.06 -31.73 1.24
C GLY A 320 -9.35 -32.16 2.53
N LEU A 321 -8.67 -31.23 3.19
CA LEU A 321 -7.77 -31.51 4.32
C LEU A 321 -8.50 -31.87 5.62
N LEU A 322 -9.70 -31.32 5.84
CA LEU A 322 -10.50 -31.69 7.02
C LEU A 322 -10.99 -33.15 6.98
N HIS A 323 -11.01 -33.81 5.81
CA HIS A 323 -11.26 -35.25 5.70
C HIS A 323 -10.12 -36.10 6.28
N MET A 324 -8.94 -35.53 6.53
CA MET A 324 -7.85 -36.23 7.19
C MET A 324 -8.08 -36.41 8.70
N ARG A 325 -9.24 -36.03 9.24
CA ARG A 325 -9.64 -36.29 10.63
C ARG A 325 -9.50 -37.78 10.94
N GLY A 326 -8.75 -38.09 12.01
CA GLY A 326 -8.43 -39.48 12.43
C GLY A 326 -7.13 -40.04 11.87
N VAL A 327 -6.53 -39.43 10.87
CA VAL A 327 -5.20 -39.82 10.38
C VAL A 327 -4.17 -39.54 11.47
N GLY A 328 -3.41 -40.55 11.87
CA GLY A 328 -2.45 -40.46 12.98
C GLY A 328 -3.09 -40.16 14.35
N GLY A 329 -4.43 -40.24 14.46
CA GLY A 329 -5.15 -39.91 15.70
C GLY A 329 -5.40 -38.41 15.90
N TYR A 330 -5.13 -37.57 14.89
CA TYR A 330 -5.27 -36.12 14.96
C TYR A 330 -6.54 -35.60 14.30
N SER A 331 -7.00 -34.41 14.72
CA SER A 331 -8.14 -33.69 14.15
C SER A 331 -7.79 -33.13 12.78
N GLY A 332 -8.82 -32.93 11.91
CA GLY A 332 -8.63 -32.41 10.55
C GLY A 332 -8.02 -30.99 10.52
N TRP A 333 -8.43 -30.12 11.46
CA TRP A 333 -7.89 -28.74 11.57
C TRP A 333 -6.38 -28.71 11.84
N ARG A 334 -5.81 -29.72 12.52
CA ARG A 334 -4.35 -29.79 12.75
C ARG A 334 -3.61 -30.02 11.44
N TRP A 335 -4.10 -30.91 10.60
CA TRP A 335 -3.55 -31.14 9.26
C TRP A 335 -3.68 -29.93 8.37
N LEU A 336 -4.80 -29.18 8.48
CA LEU A 336 -5.00 -27.95 7.74
C LEU A 336 -3.89 -26.94 8.02
N PHE A 337 -3.61 -26.62 9.30
CA PHE A 337 -2.55 -25.69 9.67
C PHE A 337 -1.16 -26.17 9.25
N LEU A 338 -0.86 -27.48 9.42
CA LEU A 338 0.45 -28.01 9.07
C LEU A 338 0.71 -27.89 7.56
N ILE A 339 -0.22 -28.37 6.74
CA ILE A 339 -0.01 -28.48 5.29
C ILE A 339 0.00 -27.09 4.66
N GLU A 340 -0.94 -26.20 4.99
CA GLU A 340 -0.96 -24.85 4.46
C GLU A 340 0.25 -24.02 4.93
N GLY A 341 0.64 -24.13 6.20
CA GLY A 341 1.86 -23.49 6.70
C GLY A 341 3.15 -24.00 6.01
N MET A 342 3.22 -25.30 5.69
CA MET A 342 4.35 -25.84 4.91
C MET A 342 4.36 -25.36 3.47
N VAL A 343 3.21 -25.19 2.83
CA VAL A 343 3.11 -24.57 1.49
C VAL A 343 3.64 -23.14 1.53
N THR A 344 3.23 -22.36 2.52
CA THR A 344 3.72 -20.97 2.70
C THR A 344 5.23 -20.94 2.97
N LEU A 345 5.76 -21.92 3.72
CA LEU A 345 7.21 -22.06 3.97
C LEU A 345 7.99 -22.22 2.65
N VAL A 346 7.48 -23.05 1.74
CA VAL A 346 8.08 -23.25 0.40
C VAL A 346 8.08 -21.93 -0.37
N PHE A 347 6.96 -21.19 -0.38
CA PHE A 347 6.92 -19.86 -1.02
C PHE A 347 7.91 -18.89 -0.38
N GLY A 348 8.04 -18.88 0.94
CA GLY A 348 9.01 -18.05 1.66
C GLY A 348 10.45 -18.34 1.26
N ILE A 349 10.85 -19.61 1.23
CA ILE A 349 12.20 -20.04 0.82
C ILE A 349 12.48 -19.67 -0.64
N LEU A 350 11.53 -19.94 -1.56
CA LEU A 350 11.68 -19.61 -2.98
C LEU A 350 11.78 -18.09 -3.21
N SER A 351 11.15 -17.28 -2.37
CA SER A 351 11.15 -15.82 -2.48
C SER A 351 12.55 -15.22 -2.30
N PHE A 352 13.44 -15.82 -1.48
CA PHE A 352 14.85 -15.40 -1.41
C PHE A 352 15.56 -15.48 -2.77
N GLY A 353 15.21 -16.50 -3.56
CA GLY A 353 15.78 -16.69 -4.91
C GLY A 353 15.06 -15.92 -6.01
N LEU A 354 13.78 -15.58 -5.85
CA LEU A 354 12.95 -15.00 -6.91
C LEU A 354 12.67 -13.50 -6.77
N MET A 355 12.94 -12.89 -5.61
CA MET A 355 12.80 -11.44 -5.44
C MET A 355 14.12 -10.72 -5.69
N PRO A 356 14.24 -9.88 -6.74
CA PRO A 356 15.39 -9.00 -6.92
C PRO A 356 15.30 -7.77 -6.00
N ALA A 357 16.43 -7.21 -5.60
CA ALA A 357 16.47 -6.02 -4.76
C ALA A 357 15.94 -4.76 -5.48
N GLY A 358 16.18 -4.66 -6.78
CA GLY A 358 15.76 -3.52 -7.60
C GLY A 358 15.82 -3.79 -9.10
N PRO A 359 15.46 -2.78 -9.92
CA PRO A 359 15.42 -2.89 -11.38
C PRO A 359 16.74 -3.34 -12.03
N THR A 360 17.87 -2.89 -11.49
CA THR A 360 19.21 -3.18 -12.03
C THR A 360 19.91 -4.34 -11.31
N GLN A 361 19.28 -4.92 -10.28
CA GLN A 361 19.85 -5.95 -9.43
C GLN A 361 19.07 -7.28 -9.56
N THR A 362 18.78 -7.69 -10.78
CA THR A 362 17.97 -8.88 -11.05
C THR A 362 18.78 -10.17 -11.21
N ALA A 363 20.10 -10.14 -11.23
CA ALA A 363 20.94 -11.34 -11.22
C ALA A 363 20.82 -12.11 -9.92
N GLY A 364 20.91 -13.44 -9.98
CA GLY A 364 20.80 -14.30 -8.81
C GLY A 364 20.78 -15.78 -9.15
N TRP A 365 20.92 -16.63 -8.14
CA TRP A 365 21.05 -18.08 -8.31
C TRP A 365 19.83 -18.76 -8.96
N LEU A 366 18.59 -18.29 -8.70
CA LEU A 366 17.36 -18.76 -9.40
C LEU A 366 17.00 -17.87 -10.58
N ARG A 367 17.56 -16.68 -10.68
CA ARG A 367 17.26 -15.69 -11.72
C ARG A 367 18.25 -15.70 -12.88
N GLY A 368 19.38 -16.45 -12.73
CA GLY A 368 20.48 -16.53 -13.67
C GLY A 368 21.53 -15.43 -13.46
N GLU A 369 22.75 -15.67 -13.95
CA GLU A 369 23.88 -14.74 -13.79
C GLU A 369 23.68 -13.42 -14.54
N LYS A 370 22.94 -13.44 -15.66
CA LYS A 370 22.65 -12.23 -16.47
C LYS A 370 21.43 -11.45 -15.97
N GLY A 371 20.74 -11.96 -14.96
CA GLY A 371 19.50 -11.38 -14.49
C GLY A 371 18.33 -11.53 -15.46
N TRP A 372 17.24 -10.79 -15.17
CA TRP A 372 16.03 -10.85 -15.99
C TRP A 372 15.99 -9.81 -17.10
N PHE A 373 16.64 -8.66 -16.91
CA PHE A 373 16.58 -7.54 -17.84
C PHE A 373 17.91 -7.39 -18.59
N THR A 374 17.83 -7.04 -19.87
CA THR A 374 18.98 -6.63 -20.66
C THR A 374 19.42 -5.22 -20.25
N PRO A 375 20.66 -4.79 -20.49
CA PRO A 375 21.10 -3.44 -20.18
C PRO A 375 20.19 -2.34 -20.75
N ARG A 376 19.63 -2.55 -21.95
CA ARG A 376 18.67 -1.63 -22.58
C ARG A 376 17.34 -1.60 -21.81
N GLU A 377 16.81 -2.76 -21.41
CA GLU A 377 15.60 -2.84 -20.62
C GLU A 377 15.77 -2.20 -19.23
N GLU A 378 16.95 -2.32 -18.61
CA GLU A 378 17.27 -1.65 -17.34
C GLU A 378 17.25 -0.13 -17.50
N VAL A 379 17.89 0.42 -18.57
CA VAL A 379 17.85 1.85 -18.87
C VAL A 379 16.41 2.31 -19.03
N ILE A 380 15.58 1.61 -19.82
CA ILE A 380 14.17 1.96 -20.00
C ILE A 380 13.44 1.91 -18.66
N LEU A 381 13.62 0.85 -17.87
CA LEU A 381 12.89 0.65 -16.60
C LEU A 381 13.23 1.74 -15.59
N VAL A 382 14.50 2.09 -15.44
CA VAL A 382 14.97 3.14 -14.54
C VAL A 382 14.46 4.50 -14.96
N ASN A 383 14.67 4.88 -16.23
CA ASN A 383 14.35 6.22 -16.71
C ASN A 383 12.85 6.46 -16.83
N ARG A 384 12.03 5.46 -17.21
CA ARG A 384 10.57 5.63 -17.25
C ARG A 384 9.94 5.89 -15.87
N ILE A 385 10.52 5.34 -14.81
CA ILE A 385 10.04 5.52 -13.44
C ILE A 385 10.45 6.88 -12.88
N ILE A 386 11.72 7.28 -13.09
CA ILE A 386 12.22 8.58 -12.64
C ILE A 386 11.55 9.72 -13.41
N ARG A 387 11.29 9.56 -14.70
CA ARG A 387 10.59 10.57 -15.51
C ARG A 387 9.12 10.76 -15.07
N ASP A 388 8.46 9.70 -14.55
CA ASP A 388 7.12 9.76 -13.96
C ASP A 388 7.12 10.39 -12.55
N ASP A 389 8.15 10.07 -11.75
CA ASP A 389 8.28 10.54 -10.37
C ASP A 389 9.75 10.79 -10.01
N PRO A 390 10.25 12.02 -10.21
CA PRO A 390 11.65 12.39 -9.93
C PRO A 390 12.07 12.16 -8.48
N SER A 391 11.13 12.16 -7.53
CA SER A 391 11.42 11.97 -6.11
C SER A 391 11.98 10.56 -5.80
N LYS A 392 11.76 9.59 -6.70
CA LYS A 392 12.31 8.23 -6.57
C LYS A 392 13.84 8.17 -6.75
N GLY A 393 14.43 9.13 -7.45
CA GLY A 393 15.89 9.26 -7.57
C GLY A 393 16.57 9.83 -6.32
N GLY A 394 15.82 10.45 -5.41
CA GLY A 394 16.30 10.92 -4.12
C GLY A 394 16.16 9.91 -2.98
N MET A 395 15.75 8.66 -3.27
CA MET A 395 15.44 7.67 -2.25
C MET A 395 16.10 6.32 -2.54
N HIS A 396 17.06 5.95 -1.73
CA HIS A 396 17.68 4.62 -1.73
C HIS A 396 16.69 3.54 -1.29
N ASN A 397 16.76 2.34 -1.86
CA ASN A 397 15.95 1.19 -1.41
C ASN A 397 16.20 0.86 0.06
N ARG A 398 17.44 1.06 0.54
CA ARG A 398 17.86 0.79 1.92
C ARG A 398 18.04 2.05 2.77
N GLU A 399 17.53 3.19 2.33
CA GLU A 399 17.57 4.41 3.13
C GLU A 399 16.62 4.32 4.34
N PRO A 400 17.09 4.47 5.59
CA PRO A 400 16.25 4.36 6.77
C PRO A 400 15.28 5.54 6.87
N VAL A 401 14.01 5.25 7.23
CA VAL A 401 13.02 6.28 7.53
C VAL A 401 13.28 6.82 8.93
N SER A 402 13.51 8.13 9.06
CA SER A 402 13.73 8.72 10.37
C SER A 402 12.43 8.77 11.21
N PRO A 403 12.51 8.56 12.54
CA PRO A 403 11.34 8.69 13.43
C PRO A 403 10.66 10.06 13.35
N ARG A 404 11.43 11.12 13.08
CA ARG A 404 10.91 12.47 12.88
C ARG A 404 10.03 12.57 11.63
N LEU A 405 10.42 11.91 10.53
CA LEU A 405 9.63 11.89 9.31
C LEU A 405 8.33 11.09 9.50
N LEU A 406 8.39 9.98 10.24
CA LEU A 406 7.22 9.21 10.64
C LEU A 406 6.23 10.08 11.42
N LEU A 407 6.71 10.79 12.44
CA LEU A 407 5.87 11.68 13.24
C LEU A 407 5.29 12.83 12.39
N LYS A 408 6.08 13.43 11.49
CA LYS A 408 5.62 14.48 10.55
C LYS A 408 4.49 13.96 9.66
N SER A 409 4.59 12.72 9.17
CA SER A 409 3.54 12.11 8.33
C SER A 409 2.28 11.74 9.14
N LEU A 410 2.43 11.30 10.39
CA LEU A 410 1.31 11.07 11.30
C LEU A 410 0.55 12.36 11.62
N LEU A 411 1.24 13.48 11.74
CA LEU A 411 0.65 14.79 12.03
C LEU A 411 0.12 15.52 10.79
N ASP A 412 0.11 14.85 9.62
CA ASP A 412 -0.48 15.40 8.40
C ASP A 412 -2.01 15.31 8.43
N PHE A 413 -2.67 16.32 8.98
CA PHE A 413 -4.12 16.37 9.13
C PHE A 413 -4.88 16.33 7.79
N ASP A 414 -4.26 16.69 6.67
CA ASP A 414 -4.90 16.59 5.36
C ASP A 414 -5.15 15.13 4.95
N LEU A 415 -4.43 14.14 5.53
CA LEU A 415 -4.62 12.70 5.30
C LEU A 415 -5.57 12.02 6.30
N TRP A 416 -5.87 12.65 7.42
CA TRP A 416 -6.73 12.07 8.46
C TRP A 416 -8.12 11.64 8.00
N PRO A 417 -8.81 12.35 7.09
CA PRO A 417 -10.10 11.87 6.58
C PRO A 417 -10.00 10.48 5.95
N ILE A 418 -8.91 10.19 5.20
CA ILE A 418 -8.71 8.87 4.58
C ILE A 418 -8.35 7.81 5.65
N TYR A 419 -7.60 8.18 6.70
CA TYR A 419 -7.32 7.28 7.82
C TYR A 419 -8.59 6.87 8.57
N LEU A 420 -9.51 7.81 8.80
CA LEU A 420 -10.82 7.51 9.40
C LEU A 420 -11.68 6.61 8.50
N ILE A 421 -11.65 6.84 7.18
CA ILE A 421 -12.29 5.93 6.23
C ILE A 421 -11.67 4.53 6.37
N GLY A 422 -10.35 4.40 6.42
CA GLY A 422 -9.66 3.12 6.64
C GLY A 422 -10.13 2.40 7.91
N LEU A 423 -10.33 3.15 8.99
CA LEU A 423 -10.76 2.60 10.28
C LEU A 423 -12.18 2.00 10.22
N PHE A 424 -13.13 2.68 9.59
CA PHE A 424 -14.55 2.32 9.69
C PHE A 424 -15.13 1.63 8.45
N ASN A 425 -14.52 1.81 7.27
CA ASN A 425 -15.08 1.36 5.99
C ASN A 425 -15.35 -0.15 5.94
N HIS A 426 -14.42 -0.96 6.46
CA HIS A 426 -14.49 -2.42 6.34
C HIS A 426 -15.26 -3.09 7.50
N VAL A 427 -15.49 -2.40 8.60
CA VAL A 427 -16.14 -2.95 9.81
C VAL A 427 -17.49 -3.61 9.50
N PRO A 428 -18.42 -3.02 8.71
CA PRO A 428 -19.70 -3.64 8.39
C PRO A 428 -19.60 -5.00 7.69
N TYR A 429 -18.48 -5.28 7.02
CA TYR A 429 -18.25 -6.52 6.28
C TYR A 429 -17.39 -7.52 7.06
N ALA A 430 -16.37 -7.03 7.79
CA ALA A 430 -15.40 -7.87 8.49
C ALA A 430 -16.07 -8.80 9.50
N THR A 431 -17.04 -8.28 10.27
CA THR A 431 -17.78 -9.05 11.28
C THR A 431 -18.57 -10.20 10.65
N PRO A 432 -19.50 -9.97 9.69
CA PRO A 432 -20.23 -11.06 9.06
C PRO A 432 -19.35 -12.04 8.29
N THR A 433 -18.27 -11.57 7.66
CA THR A 433 -17.31 -12.44 6.97
C THR A 433 -16.65 -13.44 7.92
N SER A 434 -16.24 -12.99 9.10
CA SER A 434 -15.61 -13.84 10.11
C SER A 434 -16.56 -14.90 10.68
N TYR A 435 -17.85 -14.62 10.66
CA TYR A 435 -18.89 -15.47 11.22
C TYR A 435 -19.68 -16.27 10.17
N LEU A 436 -19.46 -16.05 8.86
CA LEU A 436 -20.24 -16.68 7.80
C LEU A 436 -20.23 -18.21 7.91
N ALA A 437 -19.05 -18.81 7.99
CA ALA A 437 -18.91 -20.26 8.06
C ALA A 437 -19.56 -20.84 9.32
N LEU A 438 -19.35 -20.19 10.46
CA LEU A 438 -19.97 -20.58 11.74
C LEU A 438 -21.50 -20.45 11.71
N SER A 439 -22.02 -19.37 11.13
CA SER A 439 -23.47 -19.15 10.98
C SER A 439 -24.12 -20.18 10.08
N LEU A 440 -23.47 -20.52 8.94
CA LEU A 440 -23.97 -21.59 8.04
C LEU A 440 -24.00 -22.96 8.75
N LYS A 441 -22.95 -23.28 9.52
CA LYS A 441 -22.95 -24.51 10.34
C LYS A 441 -24.09 -24.50 11.37
N GLY A 442 -24.31 -23.36 12.03
CA GLY A 442 -25.42 -23.16 12.99
C GLY A 442 -26.82 -23.31 12.36
N MET A 443 -27.00 -23.00 11.07
CA MET A 443 -28.23 -23.20 10.31
C MET A 443 -28.41 -24.66 9.84
N GLY A 444 -27.55 -25.59 10.24
CA GLY A 444 -27.66 -27.02 9.94
C GLY A 444 -27.07 -27.44 8.57
N PHE A 445 -26.13 -26.68 8.01
CA PHE A 445 -25.30 -27.16 6.91
C PHE A 445 -24.14 -27.99 7.47
N SER A 446 -23.71 -29.04 6.73
CA SER A 446 -22.54 -29.81 7.13
C SER A 446 -21.26 -28.96 7.01
N THR A 447 -20.19 -29.32 7.71
CA THR A 447 -18.87 -28.66 7.63
C THR A 447 -18.40 -28.52 6.18
N PHE A 448 -18.55 -29.57 5.37
CA PHE A 448 -18.16 -29.55 3.96
C PHE A 448 -19.05 -28.65 3.09
N GLN A 449 -20.37 -28.69 3.29
CA GLN A 449 -21.29 -27.78 2.60
C GLN A 449 -20.99 -26.33 2.96
N THR A 450 -20.73 -26.05 4.22
CA THR A 450 -20.41 -24.70 4.71
C THR A 450 -19.21 -24.12 3.96
N ASN A 451 -18.12 -24.88 3.83
CA ASN A 451 -16.93 -24.42 3.12
C ASN A 451 -17.17 -24.13 1.63
N LEU A 452 -17.99 -24.96 0.96
CA LEU A 452 -18.34 -24.71 -0.44
C LEU A 452 -19.31 -23.55 -0.61
N LEU A 453 -20.25 -23.36 0.32
CA LEU A 453 -21.27 -22.29 0.26
C LEU A 453 -20.70 -20.89 0.49
N VAL A 454 -19.48 -20.77 1.01
CA VAL A 454 -18.76 -19.50 1.11
C VAL A 454 -18.24 -19.02 -0.27
N ILE A 455 -17.88 -19.93 -1.18
CA ILE A 455 -17.21 -19.62 -2.45
C ILE A 455 -18.01 -18.65 -3.34
N PRO A 456 -19.33 -18.80 -3.55
CA PRO A 456 -20.09 -17.90 -4.43
C PRO A 456 -20.00 -16.42 -4.02
N SER A 457 -19.97 -16.12 -2.72
CA SER A 457 -19.80 -14.76 -2.24
C SER A 457 -18.42 -14.19 -2.62
N GLN A 458 -17.37 -15.01 -2.55
CA GLN A 458 -16.01 -14.62 -2.90
C GLN A 458 -15.86 -14.35 -4.41
N VAL A 459 -16.46 -15.21 -5.25
CA VAL A 459 -16.45 -14.98 -6.71
C VAL A 459 -17.16 -13.68 -7.07
N LEU A 460 -18.32 -13.41 -6.48
CA LEU A 460 -19.07 -12.17 -6.69
C LEU A 460 -18.27 -10.96 -6.21
N HIS A 461 -17.58 -11.09 -5.07
CA HIS A 461 -16.69 -10.05 -4.52
C HIS A 461 -15.56 -9.68 -5.48
N ILE A 462 -14.88 -10.68 -6.10
CA ILE A 462 -13.83 -10.44 -7.11
C ILE A 462 -14.39 -9.63 -8.29
N VAL A 463 -15.51 -10.10 -8.87
CA VAL A 463 -16.11 -9.45 -10.03
C VAL A 463 -16.47 -8.00 -9.71
N ASN A 464 -17.15 -7.77 -8.60
CA ASN A 464 -17.57 -6.44 -8.17
C ASN A 464 -16.39 -5.53 -7.81
N MET A 465 -15.32 -6.06 -7.19
CA MET A 465 -14.10 -5.31 -6.89
C MET A 465 -13.40 -4.84 -8.16
N ILE A 466 -13.24 -5.71 -9.14
CA ILE A 466 -12.61 -5.37 -10.43
C ILE A 466 -13.43 -4.29 -11.14
N ILE A 467 -14.75 -4.47 -11.25
CA ILE A 467 -15.65 -3.50 -11.87
C ILE A 467 -15.51 -2.14 -11.17
N LEU A 468 -15.58 -2.11 -9.84
CA LEU A 468 -15.51 -0.88 -9.07
C LEU A 468 -14.19 -0.14 -9.27
N THR A 469 -13.07 -0.86 -9.28
CA THR A 469 -11.73 -0.29 -9.48
C THR A 469 -11.61 0.35 -10.87
N TYR A 470 -12.07 -0.34 -11.92
CA TYR A 470 -12.07 0.23 -13.27
C TYR A 470 -12.98 1.45 -13.40
N VAL A 471 -14.18 1.41 -12.82
CA VAL A 471 -15.11 2.56 -12.82
C VAL A 471 -14.47 3.75 -12.09
N SER A 472 -13.76 3.53 -10.98
CA SER A 472 -13.05 4.60 -10.25
C SER A 472 -11.96 5.26 -11.10
N GLU A 473 -11.15 4.48 -11.80
CA GLU A 473 -10.10 5.02 -12.68
C GLU A 473 -10.69 5.76 -13.89
N PHE A 474 -11.77 5.21 -14.48
CA PHE A 474 -12.43 5.84 -15.62
C PHE A 474 -13.07 7.18 -15.27
N THR A 475 -13.75 7.26 -14.12
CA THR A 475 -14.47 8.48 -13.70
C THR A 475 -13.55 9.50 -13.03
N GLY A 476 -12.40 9.08 -12.49
CA GLY A 476 -11.50 9.91 -11.68
C GLY A 476 -12.12 10.37 -10.34
N GLN A 477 -13.29 9.84 -9.95
CA GLN A 477 -14.06 10.24 -8.76
C GLN A 477 -13.88 9.20 -7.64
N MET A 478 -12.76 9.25 -6.94
CA MET A 478 -12.40 8.23 -5.96
C MET A 478 -13.39 8.11 -4.81
N SER A 479 -13.79 9.23 -4.21
CA SER A 479 -14.70 9.22 -3.05
C SER A 479 -16.11 8.75 -3.41
N LEU A 480 -16.66 9.19 -4.56
CA LEU A 480 -18.03 8.83 -4.98
C LEU A 480 -18.14 7.37 -5.43
N ILE A 481 -17.06 6.80 -5.93
CA ILE A 481 -17.05 5.39 -6.32
C ILE A 481 -16.78 4.51 -5.09
N ALA A 482 -15.88 4.93 -4.21
CA ALA A 482 -15.55 4.17 -3.01
C ALA A 482 -16.70 4.10 -1.97
N ILE A 483 -17.72 4.95 -2.07
CA ILE A 483 -18.92 4.92 -1.21
C ILE A 483 -19.94 3.85 -1.65
N ILE A 484 -19.91 3.38 -2.91
CA ILE A 484 -20.89 2.44 -3.48
C ILE A 484 -21.09 1.19 -2.61
N PRO A 485 -20.03 0.55 -2.06
CA PRO A 485 -20.19 -0.58 -1.16
C PRO A 485 -21.14 -0.30 0.03
N GLN A 486 -21.09 0.91 0.59
CA GLN A 486 -21.92 1.28 1.72
C GLN A 486 -23.41 1.24 1.35
N PHE A 487 -23.78 1.76 0.18
CA PHE A 487 -25.16 1.67 -0.32
C PHE A 487 -25.56 0.23 -0.68
N TRP A 488 -24.62 -0.56 -1.21
CA TRP A 488 -24.85 -1.98 -1.50
C TRP A 488 -25.25 -2.77 -0.24
N ALA A 489 -24.61 -2.51 0.90
CA ALA A 489 -24.81 -3.25 2.14
C ALA A 489 -26.16 -2.97 2.82
N ILE A 490 -26.76 -1.79 2.62
CA ILE A 490 -27.97 -1.35 3.33
C ILE A 490 -29.10 -2.38 3.25
N PRO A 491 -29.59 -2.83 2.07
CA PRO A 491 -30.75 -3.69 1.99
C PRO A 491 -30.54 -5.03 2.72
N PHE A 492 -29.33 -5.57 2.65
CA PHE A 492 -29.00 -6.86 3.27
C PHE A 492 -28.88 -6.75 4.79
N LEU A 493 -28.23 -5.71 5.31
CA LEU A 493 -28.17 -5.48 6.76
C LEU A 493 -29.54 -5.13 7.35
N VAL A 494 -30.39 -4.41 6.62
CA VAL A 494 -31.78 -4.17 7.01
C VAL A 494 -32.54 -5.49 7.10
N PHE A 495 -32.38 -6.38 6.12
CA PHE A 495 -32.97 -7.71 6.16
C PHE A 495 -32.51 -8.49 7.40
N LEU A 496 -31.18 -8.58 7.61
CA LEU A 496 -30.60 -9.32 8.76
C LEU A 496 -30.98 -8.70 10.12
N ARG A 497 -31.34 -7.41 10.17
CA ARG A 497 -31.76 -6.73 11.40
C ARG A 497 -33.23 -6.95 11.75
N PHE A 498 -34.10 -6.94 10.76
CA PHE A 498 -35.54 -6.88 10.97
C PHE A 498 -36.28 -8.19 10.68
N VAL A 499 -35.69 -9.10 9.91
CA VAL A 499 -36.27 -10.40 9.60
C VAL A 499 -35.75 -11.45 10.57
N ASP A 500 -36.67 -12.21 11.16
CA ASP A 500 -36.30 -13.37 11.98
C ASP A 500 -35.76 -14.49 11.08
N THR A 501 -34.46 -14.69 11.15
CA THR A 501 -33.72 -15.66 10.31
C THR A 501 -34.06 -17.11 10.63
N THR A 502 -34.75 -17.41 11.76
CA THR A 502 -35.20 -18.77 12.11
C THR A 502 -36.50 -19.15 11.42
N THR A 503 -37.32 -18.18 11.06
CA THR A 503 -38.63 -18.41 10.40
C THR A 503 -38.49 -18.52 8.88
N VAL A 504 -37.39 -18.05 8.32
CA VAL A 504 -37.12 -18.03 6.88
C VAL A 504 -36.26 -19.24 6.47
N SER A 505 -36.43 -19.69 5.23
CA SER A 505 -35.57 -20.77 4.69
C SER A 505 -34.08 -20.46 4.82
N LYS A 506 -33.29 -21.43 5.30
CA LYS A 506 -31.82 -21.31 5.38
C LYS A 506 -31.18 -20.92 4.04
N TRP A 507 -31.77 -21.31 2.92
CA TRP A 507 -31.30 -20.93 1.59
C TRP A 507 -31.53 -19.46 1.26
N THR A 508 -32.62 -18.87 1.77
CA THR A 508 -32.86 -17.41 1.64
C THR A 508 -31.83 -16.62 2.44
N VAL A 509 -31.56 -17.03 3.68
CA VAL A 509 -30.53 -16.39 4.51
C VAL A 509 -29.15 -16.52 3.85
N TRP A 510 -28.80 -17.70 3.34
CA TRP A 510 -27.58 -17.92 2.59
C TRP A 510 -27.47 -16.99 1.37
N LEU A 511 -28.54 -16.88 0.59
CA LEU A 511 -28.56 -15.99 -0.58
C LEU A 511 -28.32 -14.53 -0.21
N VAL A 512 -29.02 -14.04 0.84
CA VAL A 512 -28.83 -12.68 1.37
C VAL A 512 -27.39 -12.45 1.81
N MET A 513 -26.81 -13.40 2.57
CA MET A 513 -25.42 -13.32 3.03
C MET A 513 -24.43 -13.37 1.85
N THR A 514 -24.71 -14.18 0.82
CA THR A 514 -23.89 -14.29 -0.39
C THR A 514 -23.83 -12.97 -1.14
N PHE A 515 -24.96 -12.31 -1.38
CA PHE A 515 -24.99 -10.99 -2.04
C PHE A 515 -24.41 -9.90 -1.15
N PHE A 516 -24.63 -9.95 0.15
CA PHE A 516 -24.06 -8.99 1.09
C PHE A 516 -22.54 -9.03 1.08
N LEU A 517 -21.94 -10.21 1.26
CA LEU A 517 -20.50 -10.40 1.29
C LEU A 517 -19.85 -10.38 -0.09
N GLY A 518 -20.63 -10.60 -1.16
CA GLY A 518 -20.21 -10.35 -2.53
C GLY A 518 -20.14 -8.87 -2.91
N SER A 519 -20.15 -7.95 -1.93
CA SER A 519 -20.10 -6.50 -2.13
C SER A 519 -18.86 -6.04 -2.92
N PRO A 520 -18.96 -4.93 -3.66
CA PRO A 520 -17.78 -4.28 -4.22
C PRO A 520 -16.76 -3.93 -3.14
N TYR A 521 -15.46 -4.07 -3.41
CA TYR A 521 -14.40 -3.78 -2.44
C TYR A 521 -13.66 -2.49 -2.79
N SER A 522 -13.80 -1.48 -1.94
CA SER A 522 -13.24 -0.14 -2.19
C SER A 522 -11.80 0.05 -1.70
N HIS A 523 -11.22 -0.92 -0.97
CA HIS A 523 -9.89 -0.79 -0.39
C HIS A 523 -8.77 -0.50 -1.40
N PRO A 524 -8.72 -1.11 -2.62
CA PRO A 524 -7.73 -0.75 -3.63
C PRO A 524 -7.81 0.72 -4.04
N ILE A 525 -9.03 1.28 -4.11
CA ILE A 525 -9.25 2.70 -4.42
C ILE A 525 -8.71 3.57 -3.29
N GLN A 526 -8.95 3.20 -2.02
CA GLN A 526 -8.49 3.95 -0.84
C GLN A 526 -6.97 3.94 -0.73
N VAL A 527 -6.30 2.82 -1.01
CA VAL A 527 -4.83 2.73 -1.06
C VAL A 527 -4.27 3.62 -2.17
N GLY A 528 -4.89 3.62 -3.35
CA GLY A 528 -4.55 4.55 -4.44
C GLY A 528 -4.78 6.01 -4.04
N TRP A 529 -5.87 6.28 -3.31
CA TRP A 529 -6.23 7.63 -2.86
C TRP A 529 -5.24 8.20 -1.85
N ILE A 530 -4.83 7.43 -0.83
CA ILE A 530 -3.79 7.86 0.12
C ILE A 530 -2.45 8.09 -0.59
N SER A 531 -2.08 7.22 -1.52
CA SER A 531 -0.85 7.33 -2.30
C SER A 531 -0.82 8.63 -3.12
N ARG A 532 -1.92 8.99 -3.79
CA ARG A 532 -2.03 10.23 -4.58
C ARG A 532 -1.99 11.48 -3.69
N ASN A 533 -2.62 11.45 -2.52
CA ASN A 533 -2.72 12.61 -1.62
C ASN A 533 -1.49 12.79 -0.71
N ALA A 534 -0.61 11.80 -0.61
CA ALA A 534 0.64 11.90 0.17
C ALA A 534 1.77 12.64 -0.56
N ASN A 535 1.71 12.77 -1.87
CA ASN A 535 2.63 13.46 -2.79
C ASN A 535 4.06 12.90 -2.87
N THR A 536 4.84 12.81 -1.78
CA THR A 536 6.23 12.30 -1.82
C THR A 536 6.31 10.79 -1.59
N VAL A 537 7.34 10.10 -2.12
CA VAL A 537 7.53 8.65 -1.94
C VAL A 537 7.64 8.28 -0.45
N ARG A 538 8.35 9.08 0.33
CA ARG A 538 8.51 8.89 1.78
C ARG A 538 7.16 9.01 2.50
N SER A 539 6.38 10.05 2.20
CA SER A 539 5.04 10.24 2.76
C SER A 539 4.06 9.17 2.33
N ARG A 540 4.16 8.67 1.08
CA ARG A 540 3.33 7.56 0.58
C ARG A 540 3.55 6.28 1.37
N ALA A 541 4.82 5.90 1.62
CA ALA A 541 5.14 4.70 2.39
C ALA A 541 4.58 4.78 3.82
N VAL A 542 4.84 5.90 4.52
CA VAL A 542 4.35 6.10 5.88
C VAL A 542 2.82 6.23 5.91
N GLY A 543 2.24 7.01 4.99
CA GLY A 543 0.79 7.19 4.90
C GLY A 543 0.05 5.87 4.63
N SER A 544 0.60 5.01 3.76
CA SER A 544 0.04 3.67 3.52
C SER A 544 0.13 2.77 4.74
N ALA A 545 1.23 2.83 5.50
CA ALA A 545 1.38 2.09 6.75
C ALA A 545 0.36 2.54 7.80
N VAL A 546 0.22 3.86 8.01
CA VAL A 546 -0.76 4.42 8.95
C VAL A 546 -2.19 4.07 8.55
N TYR A 547 -2.51 4.16 7.27
CA TYR A 547 -3.82 3.75 6.75
C TYR A 547 -4.09 2.27 7.05
N ASN A 548 -3.12 1.39 6.81
CA ASN A 548 -3.24 -0.03 7.10
C ASN A 548 -3.39 -0.31 8.61
N MET A 549 -2.66 0.43 9.47
CA MET A 549 -2.87 0.40 10.92
C MET A 549 -4.32 0.76 11.30
N CYS A 550 -4.91 1.77 10.65
CA CYS A 550 -6.30 2.15 10.86
C CYS A 550 -7.26 1.03 10.43
N VAL A 551 -7.01 0.36 9.30
CA VAL A 551 -7.79 -0.81 8.86
C VAL A 551 -7.73 -1.94 9.89
N GLN A 552 -6.55 -2.22 10.45
CA GLN A 552 -6.41 -3.23 11.52
C GLN A 552 -7.13 -2.79 12.81
N GLY A 553 -7.09 -1.50 13.16
CA GLY A 553 -7.90 -0.94 14.24
C GLY A 553 -9.40 -1.18 14.02
N GLY A 554 -9.88 -1.01 12.79
CA GLY A 554 -11.25 -1.35 12.39
C GLY A 554 -11.56 -2.84 12.56
N SER A 555 -10.61 -3.72 12.26
CA SER A 555 -10.75 -5.17 12.44
C SER A 555 -10.91 -5.54 13.92
N ILE A 556 -10.22 -4.84 14.85
CA ILE A 556 -10.40 -5.02 16.30
C ILE A 556 -11.83 -4.64 16.71
N ILE A 557 -12.34 -3.52 16.21
CA ILE A 557 -13.73 -3.10 16.46
C ILE A 557 -14.69 -4.18 15.93
N GLY A 558 -14.50 -4.58 14.66
CA GLY A 558 -15.34 -5.59 13.99
C GLY A 558 -15.37 -6.93 14.70
N ALA A 559 -14.23 -7.40 15.21
CA ALA A 559 -14.14 -8.69 15.91
C ALA A 559 -15.01 -8.78 17.19
N ASN A 560 -15.40 -7.64 17.78
CA ASN A 560 -16.15 -7.59 19.05
C ASN A 560 -17.61 -7.18 18.90
N ILE A 561 -18.12 -7.00 17.67
CA ILE A 561 -19.52 -6.58 17.44
C ILE A 561 -20.49 -7.75 17.62
N TYR A 562 -20.19 -8.92 17.04
CA TYR A 562 -20.96 -10.12 17.27
C TYR A 562 -20.48 -10.82 18.52
N ARG A 563 -21.39 -11.06 19.46
CA ARG A 563 -21.10 -11.64 20.75
C ARG A 563 -21.98 -12.85 20.99
N GLU A 564 -21.54 -13.74 21.86
CA GLU A 564 -22.25 -14.97 22.21
C GLU A 564 -23.64 -14.70 22.78
N ASP A 565 -23.80 -13.64 23.60
CA ASP A 565 -25.05 -13.23 24.22
C ASP A 565 -26.08 -12.60 23.26
N ASP A 566 -25.71 -12.34 22.00
CA ASP A 566 -26.61 -11.84 20.92
C ASP A 566 -26.90 -12.91 19.84
N ALA A 567 -26.31 -14.10 19.99
CA ALA A 567 -26.56 -15.23 19.10
C ALA A 567 -27.98 -15.79 19.29
N PRO A 568 -28.59 -16.40 18.27
CA PRO A 568 -28.10 -16.60 16.88
C PRO A 568 -28.43 -15.43 15.94
N HIS A 569 -29.26 -14.48 16.35
CA HIS A 569 -29.81 -13.42 15.49
C HIS A 569 -28.89 -12.22 15.31
N TYR A 570 -27.96 -11.99 16.23
CA TYR A 570 -27.03 -10.84 16.26
C TYR A 570 -27.74 -9.48 16.06
N THR A 571 -28.91 -9.31 16.66
CA THR A 571 -29.79 -8.15 16.46
C THR A 571 -29.14 -6.84 16.89
N ARG A 572 -28.45 -6.84 18.06
CA ARG A 572 -27.65 -5.69 18.53
C ARG A 572 -26.48 -5.44 17.63
N GLY A 573 -25.75 -6.50 17.26
CA GLY A 573 -24.62 -6.43 16.34
C GLY A 573 -25.00 -5.82 14.99
N ASN A 574 -26.08 -6.29 14.37
CA ASN A 574 -26.57 -5.77 13.09
C ASN A 574 -27.01 -4.29 13.19
N THR A 575 -27.54 -3.84 14.35
CA THR A 575 -27.87 -2.43 14.58
C THR A 575 -26.59 -1.58 14.61
N VAL A 576 -25.53 -2.04 15.28
CA VAL A 576 -24.23 -1.36 15.33
C VAL A 576 -23.62 -1.27 13.92
N LEU A 577 -23.67 -2.37 13.14
CA LEU A 577 -23.16 -2.39 11.75
C LEU A 577 -23.91 -1.38 10.87
N LEU A 578 -25.24 -1.29 10.96
CA LEU A 578 -26.04 -0.28 10.24
C LEU A 578 -25.66 1.15 10.63
N SER A 579 -25.41 1.40 11.93
CA SER A 579 -24.99 2.72 12.42
C SER A 579 -23.64 3.11 11.89
N ILE A 580 -22.66 2.19 11.88
CA ILE A 580 -21.32 2.41 11.31
C ILE A 580 -21.41 2.64 9.79
N LEU A 581 -22.29 1.93 9.11
CA LEU A 581 -22.50 2.10 7.67
C LEU A 581 -23.06 3.49 7.33
N ALA A 582 -24.06 3.97 8.10
CA ALA A 582 -24.58 5.33 7.96
C ALA A 582 -23.48 6.39 8.24
N PHE A 583 -22.67 6.17 9.27
CA PHE A 583 -21.53 7.02 9.58
C PHE A 583 -20.50 7.05 8.44
N ASN A 584 -20.19 5.91 7.83
CA ASN A 584 -19.29 5.84 6.70
C ASN A 584 -19.76 6.67 5.50
N ILE A 585 -21.07 6.64 5.19
CA ILE A 585 -21.65 7.46 4.12
C ILE A 585 -21.39 8.95 4.40
N VAL A 586 -21.67 9.42 5.60
CA VAL A 586 -21.41 10.81 6.00
C VAL A 586 -19.93 11.13 5.93
N LEU A 587 -19.06 10.21 6.37
CA LEU A 587 -17.61 10.38 6.36
C LEU A 587 -17.06 10.55 4.94
N TYR A 588 -17.49 9.72 3.97
CA TYR A 588 -17.07 9.85 2.57
C TYR A 588 -17.50 11.18 1.95
N LEU A 589 -18.75 11.59 2.18
CA LEU A 589 -19.26 12.85 1.65
C LEU A 589 -18.54 14.06 2.27
N SER A 590 -18.28 14.01 3.58
CA SER A 590 -17.52 15.04 4.28
C SER A 590 -16.07 15.13 3.81
N THR A 591 -15.43 13.99 3.54
CA THR A 591 -14.07 13.92 3.00
C THR A 591 -14.00 14.55 1.61
N LYS A 592 -14.98 14.26 0.74
CA LYS A 592 -15.07 14.90 -0.58
C LYS A 592 -15.22 16.41 -0.45
N ALA A 593 -16.17 16.85 0.38
CA ALA A 593 -16.41 18.28 0.62
C ALA A 593 -15.15 18.98 1.14
N TYR A 594 -14.42 18.35 2.08
CA TYR A 594 -13.16 18.85 2.62
C TYR A 594 -12.10 19.04 1.54
N TYR A 595 -11.84 18.03 0.69
CA TYR A 595 -10.83 18.15 -0.36
C TYR A 595 -11.21 19.15 -1.46
N VAL A 596 -12.50 19.23 -1.84
CA VAL A 596 -12.96 20.24 -2.78
C VAL A 596 -12.78 21.64 -2.20
N TRP A 597 -13.15 21.85 -0.93
CA TRP A 597 -12.94 23.12 -0.24
C TRP A 597 -11.44 23.48 -0.16
N ARG A 598 -10.60 22.50 0.24
CA ARG A 598 -9.15 22.70 0.38
C ARG A 598 -8.49 23.07 -0.95
N ASN A 599 -8.88 22.39 -2.03
CA ASN A 599 -8.39 22.68 -3.37
C ASN A 599 -8.81 24.09 -3.83
N ARG A 600 -10.06 24.51 -3.61
CA ARG A 600 -10.52 25.88 -3.93
C ARG A 600 -9.73 26.94 -3.17
N SER A 601 -9.59 26.77 -1.87
CA SER A 601 -8.83 27.71 -1.03
C SER A 601 -7.37 27.86 -1.50
N ARG A 602 -6.72 26.76 -1.90
CA ARG A 602 -5.37 26.81 -2.47
C ARG A 602 -5.33 27.47 -3.84
N GLU A 603 -6.31 27.19 -4.66
CA GLU A 603 -6.41 27.77 -6.00
C GLU A 603 -6.59 29.29 -5.96
N GLU A 604 -7.40 29.82 -5.05
CA GLU A 604 -7.57 31.24 -4.82
C GLU A 604 -6.25 31.93 -4.46
N VAL A 605 -5.49 31.35 -3.52
CA VAL A 605 -4.17 31.87 -3.12
C VAL A 605 -3.15 31.77 -4.26
N TRP A 606 -3.08 30.61 -4.93
CA TRP A 606 -2.16 30.36 -6.04
C TRP A 606 -2.38 31.30 -7.22
N ASN A 607 -3.66 31.53 -7.58
CA ASN A 607 -4.01 32.40 -8.71
C ASN A 607 -3.82 33.90 -8.39
N ALA A 608 -3.80 34.28 -7.12
CA ALA A 608 -3.51 35.64 -6.70
C ALA A 608 -1.99 35.98 -6.75
N MET A 609 -1.11 34.98 -6.83
CA MET A 609 0.34 35.19 -6.93
C MET A 609 0.76 35.55 -8.34
N SER A 610 1.71 36.49 -8.48
CA SER A 610 2.42 36.76 -9.73
C SER A 610 3.33 35.59 -10.13
N GLU A 611 3.77 35.55 -11.38
CA GLU A 611 4.62 34.46 -11.88
C GLU A 611 5.95 34.37 -11.12
N SER A 612 6.59 35.51 -10.86
CA SER A 612 7.83 35.58 -10.06
C SER A 612 7.64 35.13 -8.60
N GLU A 613 6.48 35.39 -8.00
CA GLU A 613 6.16 34.91 -6.63
C GLU A 613 5.93 33.40 -6.61
N ARG A 614 5.30 32.84 -7.67
CA ARG A 614 5.13 31.39 -7.82
C ARG A 614 6.47 30.68 -7.96
N GLU A 615 7.38 31.17 -8.80
CA GLU A 615 8.72 30.63 -8.96
C GLU A 615 9.50 30.62 -7.64
N LYS A 616 9.50 31.78 -6.95
CA LYS A 616 10.14 31.91 -5.65
C LYS A 616 9.53 30.96 -4.62
N TYR A 617 8.19 30.85 -4.56
CA TYR A 617 7.48 29.95 -3.67
C TYR A 617 7.85 28.48 -3.93
N LEU A 618 7.92 28.06 -5.20
CA LEU A 618 8.29 26.70 -5.59
C LEU A 618 9.73 26.37 -5.20
N ALA A 619 10.66 27.32 -5.39
CA ALA A 619 12.07 27.17 -4.99
C ALA A 619 12.22 27.03 -3.46
N GLU A 620 11.47 27.80 -2.68
CA GLU A 620 11.53 27.78 -1.20
C GLU A 620 10.81 26.55 -0.60
N ASN A 621 9.80 25.99 -1.28
CA ASN A 621 8.91 24.93 -0.75
C ASN A 621 8.98 23.61 -1.53
N TRP A 622 10.09 23.33 -2.18
CA TRP A 622 10.25 22.11 -3.01
C TRP A 622 9.99 20.81 -2.24
N ASP A 623 10.31 20.73 -0.93
CA ASP A 623 10.13 19.55 -0.05
C ASP A 623 8.83 19.61 0.79
N ALA A 624 7.95 20.59 0.58
CA ALA A 624 6.72 20.72 1.38
C ALA A 624 5.64 19.65 1.06
N GLY A 625 5.86 18.83 0.04
CA GLY A 625 5.00 17.70 -0.32
C GLY A 625 3.56 18.13 -0.63
N ASN A 626 2.58 17.45 -0.02
CA ASN A 626 1.15 17.75 -0.21
C ASN A 626 0.70 19.10 0.41
N LYS A 627 1.57 19.81 1.11
CA LYS A 627 1.29 21.15 1.67
C LYS A 627 1.54 22.28 0.70
N ARG A 628 2.18 22.03 -0.44
CA ARG A 628 2.42 23.02 -1.48
C ARG A 628 1.10 23.58 -2.01
N LEU A 629 1.10 24.88 -2.33
CA LEU A 629 -0.09 25.57 -2.85
C LEU A 629 -0.51 25.14 -4.26
N ASP A 630 0.43 24.65 -5.06
CA ASP A 630 0.17 24.09 -6.39
C ASP A 630 -0.38 22.66 -6.35
N PHE A 631 -0.23 21.95 -5.22
CA PHE A 631 -0.74 20.58 -5.07
C PHE A 631 -2.27 20.56 -4.97
N ARG A 632 -2.91 19.64 -5.72
CA ARG A 632 -4.36 19.42 -5.68
C ARG A 632 -4.65 18.02 -5.19
N PHE A 633 -5.47 17.93 -4.13
CA PHE A 633 -5.93 16.65 -3.61
C PHE A 633 -6.87 15.97 -4.61
N ALA A 634 -6.66 14.67 -4.83
CA ALA A 634 -7.62 13.81 -5.47
C ALA A 634 -8.86 13.65 -4.57
N SER A 635 -10.07 13.70 -5.13
CA SER A 635 -11.32 13.70 -4.36
C SER A 635 -12.39 12.76 -4.94
#